data_5f43cdbaa0587e38fd665cff42a53341
#
_entry.id   5f43cdbaa0587e38fd665cff42a53341
#
_cell.length_a   1.000
_cell.length_b   1.000
_cell.length_c   1.000
_cell.angle_alpha   90.00
_cell.angle_beta   90.00
_cell.angle_gamma   90.00
#
_symmetry.space_group_name_H-M   'P 1'
#
loop_
_entity.id
_entity.type
_entity.pdbx_description
1 polymer ?
#
loop_
_entity_poly.entity_id
_entity_poly.type
_entity_poly.pdbx_seq_one_letter_code
_entity_poly.pdbx_strand_id
1 'polypeptide(L)'
;MIHNHIRERIEETEFRLSPLAAKSRYTRGRERAEEESPMRTVFQRDRDRIIHTRAFRRLKYKTQVFLAWAGDHYSTRLTHTMEVAQIARSLARALNLNEDLTEAICLAHDLGHTPFGHAGEEVLDKLFGEGFHHSEQSLRVVDLLEHDGEGLNLTHEVRDGIAHHSKERRGIEVAGRGFAHTVEGQIARLADSIAYLNHDLGDAVRAGILSEGEVPSLCAATLGTRHAQRVDTMVCDAIDYSWDMVRAGEASESQTRQDYDQSLAEVAGGAEEGRPLVGLSPRVLEATNALRAFLFERVYRESPAKPEEKKVQGLMERLYHHFCARPLDMPVEFRRNPRGEAPERLVCDYLAGMTDVYAVQVFQDLYLPRERPGYGLSEGPPAD
;
A
#
# COMPACT_ATOMS: atom_id res chain seq x y z
N MET A 1 8.14 9.47 -39.26
CA MET A 1 7.09 8.99 -38.35
C MET A 1 7.33 9.64 -36.99
N ILE A 2 6.40 10.50 -36.58
CA ILE A 2 6.57 11.42 -35.42
C ILE A 2 6.63 10.69 -34.06
N HIS A 3 6.27 9.38 -34.01
CA HIS A 3 6.05 8.66 -32.74
C HIS A 3 7.25 7.87 -32.22
N ASN A 4 8.35 7.76 -32.97
CA ASN A 4 9.44 6.83 -32.61
C ASN A 4 10.39 7.33 -31.53
N HIS A 5 10.24 8.59 -31.03
CA HIS A 5 11.17 9.19 -30.07
C HIS A 5 10.48 9.79 -28.85
N ILE A 6 9.21 9.45 -28.60
CA ILE A 6 8.48 10.04 -27.44
C ILE A 6 9.09 9.58 -26.14
N ARG A 7 9.32 8.25 -25.98
CA ARG A 7 9.96 7.68 -24.81
C ARG A 7 11.33 8.29 -24.57
N GLU A 8 12.19 8.27 -25.59
CA GLU A 8 13.56 8.80 -25.51
C GLU A 8 13.59 10.26 -25.05
N ARG A 9 12.68 11.09 -25.58
CA ARG A 9 12.55 12.49 -25.16
C ARG A 9 12.12 12.63 -23.71
N ILE A 10 11.22 11.76 -23.21
CA ILE A 10 10.82 11.76 -21.81
C ILE A 10 12.02 11.37 -20.94
N GLU A 11 12.74 10.30 -21.30
CA GLU A 11 13.95 9.86 -20.60
C GLU A 11 15.05 10.94 -20.59
N GLU A 12 15.17 11.74 -21.66
CA GLU A 12 16.08 12.89 -21.70
C GLU A 12 15.68 13.99 -20.72
N THR A 13 14.36 14.21 -20.50
CA THR A 13 13.93 15.19 -19.51
C THR A 13 14.23 14.75 -18.09
N GLU A 14 14.32 13.43 -17.83
CA GLU A 14 14.67 12.90 -16.52
C GLU A 14 16.10 13.28 -16.08
N PHE A 15 17.01 13.63 -17.00
CA PHE A 15 18.35 14.14 -16.65
C PHE A 15 18.32 15.54 -16.00
N ARG A 16 17.18 16.23 -16.01
CA ARG A 16 17.00 17.48 -15.28
C ARG A 16 16.56 17.26 -13.83
N LEU A 17 16.22 16.03 -13.48
CA LEU A 17 15.91 15.65 -12.11
C LEU A 17 17.19 15.64 -11.26
N SER A 18 17.01 15.55 -9.92
CA SER A 18 18.10 15.37 -8.97
C SER A 18 19.08 14.26 -9.43
N PRO A 19 20.39 14.37 -9.16
CA PRO A 19 21.34 13.29 -9.43
C PRO A 19 20.98 11.97 -8.73
N LEU A 20 20.22 12.02 -7.62
CA LEU A 20 19.78 10.85 -6.85
C LEU A 20 18.42 10.30 -7.32
N ALA A 21 17.74 10.98 -8.24
CA ALA A 21 16.47 10.51 -8.79
C ALA A 21 16.67 9.30 -9.70
N ALA A 22 15.76 8.34 -9.60
CA ALA A 22 15.74 7.19 -10.51
C ALA A 22 15.54 7.63 -11.97
N LYS A 23 16.34 7.08 -12.88
CA LYS A 23 16.28 7.36 -14.31
C LYS A 23 15.76 6.13 -15.05
N SER A 24 14.68 6.29 -15.81
CA SER A 24 14.09 5.20 -16.60
C SER A 24 15.10 4.53 -17.54
N ARG A 25 15.97 5.33 -18.17
CA ARG A 25 17.03 4.85 -19.08
C ARG A 25 18.04 3.96 -18.37
N TYR A 26 18.24 4.15 -17.07
CA TYR A 26 19.25 3.45 -16.27
C TYR A 26 18.65 2.42 -15.30
N THR A 27 17.38 2.05 -15.49
CA THR A 27 16.73 1.02 -14.68
C THR A 27 17.57 -0.25 -14.58
N ARG A 28 17.48 -0.95 -13.46
CA ARG A 28 18.04 -2.30 -13.26
C ARG A 28 17.26 -3.36 -14.05
N GLY A 29 16.14 -2.96 -14.68
CA GLY A 29 15.37 -3.79 -15.59
C GLY A 29 14.32 -4.65 -14.92
N ARG A 30 13.92 -5.68 -15.65
CA ARG A 30 12.86 -6.64 -15.32
C ARG A 30 13.42 -8.03 -15.23
N GLU A 31 12.71 -8.96 -14.57
CA GLU A 31 13.13 -10.37 -14.56
C GLU A 31 13.13 -10.99 -15.97
N ARG A 32 12.09 -10.67 -16.75
CA ARG A 32 11.97 -11.14 -18.14
C ARG A 32 12.15 -9.96 -19.08
N ALA A 33 13.11 -10.12 -20.03
CA ALA A 33 13.34 -9.11 -21.05
C ALA A 33 12.07 -8.89 -21.90
N GLU A 34 11.79 -7.65 -22.25
CA GLU A 34 10.65 -7.22 -23.05
C GLU A 34 11.05 -6.13 -24.04
N GLU A 35 10.31 -6.04 -25.14
CA GLU A 35 10.42 -4.91 -26.05
C GLU A 35 10.06 -3.60 -25.36
N GLU A 36 10.86 -2.58 -25.61
CA GLU A 36 10.61 -1.24 -25.09
C GLU A 36 9.40 -0.60 -25.76
N SER A 37 8.64 0.18 -25.00
CA SER A 37 7.54 0.95 -25.59
C SER A 37 8.09 2.14 -26.37
N PRO A 38 7.58 2.46 -27.57
CA PRO A 38 8.00 3.65 -28.29
C PRO A 38 7.51 4.97 -27.64
N MET A 39 6.54 4.90 -26.73
CA MET A 39 5.84 6.05 -26.17
C MET A 39 6.04 6.23 -24.66
N ARG A 40 6.19 5.16 -23.90
CA ARG A 40 6.18 5.16 -22.45
C ARG A 40 7.52 4.72 -21.88
N THR A 41 7.98 5.39 -20.82
CA THR A 41 9.11 4.92 -20.02
C THR A 41 8.79 3.62 -19.31
N VAL A 42 9.80 2.97 -18.74
CA VAL A 42 9.60 1.69 -18.03
C VAL A 42 8.72 1.87 -16.79
N PHE A 43 8.86 2.99 -16.06
CA PHE A 43 8.05 3.26 -14.86
C PHE A 43 6.61 3.63 -15.20
N GLN A 44 6.36 4.34 -16.29
CA GLN A 44 5.01 4.57 -16.81
C GLN A 44 4.32 3.26 -17.19
N ARG A 45 5.04 2.32 -17.81
CA ARG A 45 4.49 1.00 -18.12
C ARG A 45 4.14 0.22 -16.86
N ASP A 46 4.95 0.30 -15.82
CA ASP A 46 4.68 -0.37 -14.56
C ASP A 46 3.44 0.19 -13.88
N ARG A 47 3.32 1.50 -13.80
CA ARG A 47 2.11 2.17 -13.29
C ARG A 47 0.86 1.71 -14.06
N ASP A 48 0.90 1.70 -15.38
CA ASP A 48 -0.22 1.29 -16.20
C ASP A 48 -0.60 -0.18 -15.95
N ARG A 49 0.39 -1.08 -15.84
CA ARG A 49 0.15 -2.49 -15.50
C ARG A 49 -0.56 -2.65 -14.17
N ILE A 50 -0.09 -1.94 -13.14
CA ILE A 50 -0.66 -1.99 -11.79
C ILE A 50 -2.13 -1.59 -11.78
N ILE A 51 -2.48 -0.46 -12.40
CA ILE A 51 -3.86 0.07 -12.46
C ILE A 51 -4.82 -0.93 -13.12
N HIS A 52 -4.36 -1.69 -14.10
CA HIS A 52 -5.19 -2.64 -14.83
C HIS A 52 -5.35 -4.01 -14.14
N THR A 53 -4.72 -4.25 -12.98
CA THR A 53 -4.83 -5.52 -12.25
C THR A 53 -6.21 -5.73 -11.61
N ARG A 54 -6.52 -7.00 -11.35
CA ARG A 54 -7.69 -7.38 -10.55
C ARG A 54 -7.49 -6.96 -9.08
N ALA A 55 -6.27 -7.09 -8.56
CA ALA A 55 -5.93 -6.72 -7.20
C ALA A 55 -6.17 -5.21 -6.95
N PHE A 56 -5.75 -4.32 -7.86
CA PHE A 56 -6.00 -2.89 -7.74
C PHE A 56 -7.50 -2.55 -7.70
N ARG A 57 -8.31 -3.18 -8.55
CA ARG A 57 -9.77 -2.98 -8.54
C ARG A 57 -10.42 -3.45 -7.24
N ARG A 58 -9.90 -4.51 -6.62
CA ARG A 58 -10.41 -5.05 -5.35
C ARG A 58 -10.16 -4.13 -4.16
N LEU A 59 -9.17 -3.22 -4.22
CA LEU A 59 -8.91 -2.23 -3.16
C LEU A 59 -10.14 -1.36 -2.86
N LYS A 60 -11.02 -1.14 -3.85
CA LYS A 60 -12.29 -0.42 -3.64
C LYS A 60 -13.20 -1.07 -2.59
N TYR A 61 -13.11 -2.38 -2.43
CA TYR A 61 -13.99 -3.18 -1.58
C TYR A 61 -13.24 -3.83 -0.41
N LYS A 62 -12.09 -3.26 -0.03
CA LYS A 62 -11.32 -3.63 1.15
C LYS A 62 -11.33 -2.47 2.14
N THR A 63 -11.64 -2.78 3.39
CA THR A 63 -11.60 -1.82 4.51
C THR A 63 -10.19 -1.31 4.73
N GLN A 64 -10.07 -0.02 5.05
CA GLN A 64 -8.80 0.56 5.52
C GLN A 64 -8.64 0.33 7.03
N VAL A 65 -9.47 0.93 7.86
CA VAL A 65 -9.42 0.80 9.33
C VAL A 65 -10.77 0.42 9.92
N PHE A 66 -11.83 1.12 9.54
CA PHE A 66 -13.19 0.85 10.01
C PHE A 66 -13.95 0.04 8.99
N LEU A 67 -14.62 -1.03 9.43
CA LEU A 67 -15.40 -1.90 8.53
C LEU A 67 -16.35 -1.07 7.66
N ALA A 68 -16.17 -1.15 6.34
CA ALA A 68 -16.84 -0.27 5.35
C ALA A 68 -18.38 -0.38 5.35
N TRP A 69 -18.97 -1.42 5.95
CA TRP A 69 -20.42 -1.52 6.12
C TRP A 69 -21.01 -0.60 7.19
N ALA A 70 -20.17 0.14 7.93
CA ALA A 70 -20.66 1.13 8.91
C ALA A 70 -21.12 2.45 8.26
N GLY A 71 -20.95 2.64 6.93
CA GLY A 71 -21.44 3.82 6.19
C GLY A 71 -20.60 4.18 4.96
N ASP A 72 -21.16 4.96 4.04
CA ASP A 72 -20.54 5.35 2.76
C ASP A 72 -19.41 6.37 2.89
N HIS A 73 -19.04 6.79 4.10
CA HIS A 73 -18.12 7.90 4.35
C HIS A 73 -16.73 7.46 4.82
N TYR A 74 -16.50 6.16 4.99
CA TYR A 74 -15.22 5.65 5.46
C TYR A 74 -14.24 5.38 4.31
N SER A 75 -12.96 5.59 4.60
CA SER A 75 -11.89 5.37 3.63
C SER A 75 -11.77 3.89 3.27
N THR A 76 -11.73 3.62 1.96
CA THR A 76 -11.37 2.31 1.41
C THR A 76 -9.88 2.27 1.12
N ARG A 77 -9.31 1.08 0.91
CA ARG A 77 -7.91 0.98 0.50
C ARG A 77 -7.62 1.66 -0.82
N LEU A 78 -8.58 1.73 -1.74
CA LEU A 78 -8.39 2.47 -2.98
C LEU A 78 -8.28 3.97 -2.74
N THR A 79 -9.14 4.57 -1.89
CA THR A 79 -9.06 6.01 -1.58
C THR A 79 -7.77 6.34 -0.86
N HIS A 80 -7.35 5.51 0.12
CA HIS A 80 -6.06 5.62 0.76
C HIS A 80 -4.90 5.57 -0.24
N THR A 81 -4.86 4.57 -1.12
CA THR A 81 -3.83 4.42 -2.17
C THR A 81 -3.73 5.67 -3.06
N MET A 82 -4.87 6.28 -3.40
CA MET A 82 -4.92 7.51 -4.18
C MET A 82 -4.39 8.72 -3.40
N GLU A 83 -4.70 8.83 -2.12
CA GLU A 83 -4.16 9.87 -1.23
C GLU A 83 -2.65 9.73 -1.06
N VAL A 84 -2.15 8.52 -0.82
CA VAL A 84 -0.70 8.23 -0.76
C VAL A 84 -0.02 8.64 -2.07
N ALA A 85 -0.55 8.24 -3.21
CA ALA A 85 0.02 8.58 -4.51
C ALA A 85 0.02 10.09 -4.76
N GLN A 86 -1.03 10.81 -4.36
CA GLN A 86 -1.10 12.27 -4.50
C GLN A 86 -0.05 12.99 -3.64
N ILE A 87 0.07 12.60 -2.36
CA ILE A 87 1.06 13.16 -1.43
C ILE A 87 2.49 12.86 -1.92
N ALA A 88 2.75 11.60 -2.27
CA ALA A 88 4.05 11.15 -2.76
C ALA A 88 4.49 11.88 -4.02
N ARG A 89 3.59 12.08 -4.99
CA ARG A 89 3.89 12.84 -6.20
C ARG A 89 4.18 14.31 -5.91
N SER A 90 3.48 14.90 -4.93
CA SER A 90 3.76 16.28 -4.50
C SER A 90 5.17 16.40 -3.93
N LEU A 91 5.58 15.45 -3.10
CA LEU A 91 6.94 15.34 -2.55
C LEU A 91 7.97 15.12 -3.68
N ALA A 92 7.74 14.13 -4.55
CA ALA A 92 8.67 13.81 -5.64
C ALA A 92 8.89 15.01 -6.58
N ARG A 93 7.80 15.69 -6.96
CA ARG A 93 7.88 16.89 -7.80
C ARG A 93 8.66 18.02 -7.13
N ALA A 94 8.37 18.31 -5.86
CA ALA A 94 9.04 19.36 -5.12
C ALA A 94 10.54 19.05 -4.92
N LEU A 95 10.89 17.81 -4.64
CA LEU A 95 12.26 17.32 -4.46
C LEU A 95 12.97 16.96 -5.78
N ASN A 96 12.36 17.28 -6.91
CA ASN A 96 12.92 17.04 -8.26
C ASN A 96 13.29 15.58 -8.50
N LEU A 97 12.41 14.65 -8.12
CA LEU A 97 12.56 13.20 -8.22
C LEU A 97 11.59 12.60 -9.26
N ASN A 98 11.68 11.31 -9.56
CA ASN A 98 10.89 10.65 -10.58
C ASN A 98 9.45 10.38 -10.11
N GLU A 99 8.50 11.22 -10.58
CA GLU A 99 7.08 11.09 -10.23
C GLU A 99 6.46 9.77 -10.73
N ASP A 100 6.85 9.28 -11.92
CA ASP A 100 6.27 8.05 -12.49
C ASP A 100 6.65 6.82 -11.68
N LEU A 101 7.90 6.73 -11.22
CA LEU A 101 8.33 5.65 -10.31
C LEU A 101 7.62 5.75 -8.97
N THR A 102 7.58 6.96 -8.39
CA THR A 102 6.92 7.22 -7.11
C THR A 102 5.46 6.79 -7.14
N GLU A 103 4.73 7.20 -8.20
CA GLU A 103 3.33 6.84 -8.39
C GLU A 103 3.14 5.34 -8.55
N ALA A 104 3.97 4.66 -9.35
CA ALA A 104 3.89 3.22 -9.55
C ALA A 104 4.06 2.44 -8.23
N ILE A 105 5.02 2.82 -7.39
CA ILE A 105 5.23 2.22 -6.08
C ILE A 105 3.99 2.42 -5.20
N CYS A 106 3.50 3.67 -5.09
CA CYS A 106 2.35 4.00 -4.27
C CYS A 106 1.07 3.25 -4.68
N LEU A 107 0.82 3.10 -5.99
CA LEU A 107 -0.35 2.37 -6.47
C LEU A 107 -0.29 0.86 -6.19
N ALA A 108 0.90 0.30 -6.00
CA ALA A 108 1.10 -1.13 -5.81
C ALA A 108 1.32 -1.55 -4.35
N HIS A 109 1.65 -0.62 -3.45
CA HIS A 109 2.12 -0.97 -2.10
C HIS A 109 1.15 -1.86 -1.32
N ASP A 110 -0.16 -1.63 -1.42
CA ASP A 110 -1.22 -2.27 -0.63
C ASP A 110 -1.97 -3.39 -1.36
N LEU A 111 -1.52 -3.83 -2.56
CA LEU A 111 -2.22 -4.84 -3.36
C LEU A 111 -2.40 -6.18 -2.64
N GLY A 112 -1.48 -6.51 -1.75
CA GLY A 112 -1.44 -7.77 -0.99
C GLY A 112 -2.22 -7.75 0.33
N HIS A 113 -2.86 -6.65 0.68
CA HIS A 113 -3.64 -6.60 1.91
C HIS A 113 -4.81 -7.59 1.92
N THR A 114 -5.05 -8.16 3.09
CA THR A 114 -6.17 -9.08 3.35
C THR A 114 -7.51 -8.35 3.40
N PRO A 115 -8.65 -9.06 3.23
CA PRO A 115 -9.94 -8.51 3.63
C PRO A 115 -9.90 -8.13 5.12
N PHE A 116 -10.67 -7.12 5.50
CA PHE A 116 -10.76 -6.57 6.85
C PHE A 116 -9.45 -5.98 7.40
N GLY A 117 -8.53 -5.61 6.52
CA GLY A 117 -7.29 -4.92 6.87
C GLY A 117 -6.41 -5.69 7.86
N HIS A 118 -5.95 -5.02 8.90
CA HIS A 118 -5.05 -5.63 9.89
C HIS A 118 -5.66 -6.80 10.66
N ALA A 119 -6.98 -6.83 10.88
CA ALA A 119 -7.62 -7.95 11.56
C ALA A 119 -7.48 -9.26 10.76
N GLY A 120 -7.65 -9.19 9.44
CA GLY A 120 -7.43 -10.33 8.56
C GLY A 120 -5.96 -10.74 8.45
N GLU A 121 -5.06 -9.75 8.37
CA GLU A 121 -3.61 -9.97 8.35
C GLU A 121 -3.11 -10.69 9.61
N GLU A 122 -3.55 -10.24 10.79
CA GLU A 122 -3.19 -10.86 12.08
C GLU A 122 -3.61 -12.33 12.16
N VAL A 123 -4.76 -12.67 11.59
CA VAL A 123 -5.22 -14.07 11.55
C VAL A 123 -4.33 -14.91 10.64
N LEU A 124 -4.04 -14.43 9.43
CA LEU A 124 -3.18 -15.19 8.52
C LEU A 124 -1.76 -15.31 9.07
N ASP A 125 -1.22 -14.25 9.69
CA ASP A 125 0.10 -14.29 10.33
C ASP A 125 0.19 -15.33 11.44
N LYS A 126 -0.85 -15.48 12.25
CA LYS A 126 -0.92 -16.48 13.32
C LYS A 126 -1.09 -17.91 12.83
N LEU A 127 -1.85 -18.12 11.75
CA LEU A 127 -2.22 -19.44 11.26
C LEU A 127 -1.24 -20.01 10.24
N PHE A 128 -0.61 -19.14 9.45
CA PHE A 128 0.39 -19.54 8.48
C PHE A 128 1.76 -19.64 9.16
N GLY A 129 2.32 -20.85 9.24
CA GLY A 129 3.52 -21.14 10.03
C GLY A 129 4.79 -20.36 9.63
N GLU A 130 4.83 -19.82 8.40
CA GLU A 130 5.92 -18.98 7.89
C GLU A 130 5.70 -17.48 8.19
N GLY A 131 4.55 -17.11 8.74
CA GLY A 131 4.12 -15.73 8.94
C GLY A 131 3.53 -15.11 7.66
N PHE A 132 2.70 -14.08 7.84
CA PHE A 132 2.05 -13.38 6.73
C PHE A 132 2.22 -11.87 6.88
N HIS A 133 2.75 -11.23 5.84
CA HIS A 133 2.90 -9.78 5.75
C HIS A 133 2.34 -9.26 4.43
N HIS A 134 1.50 -8.21 4.50
CA HIS A 134 0.88 -7.63 3.30
C HIS A 134 1.91 -7.12 2.28
N SER A 135 3.08 -6.62 2.71
CA SER A 135 4.13 -6.15 1.79
C SER A 135 4.75 -7.30 0.97
N GLU A 136 5.00 -8.46 1.59
CA GLU A 136 5.43 -9.67 0.88
C GLU A 136 4.33 -10.20 -0.04
N GLN A 137 3.10 -10.15 0.44
CA GLN A 137 1.95 -10.54 -0.36
C GLN A 137 1.74 -9.57 -1.54
N SER A 138 2.01 -8.26 -1.39
CA SER A 138 1.96 -7.28 -2.50
C SER A 138 2.97 -7.63 -3.59
N LEU A 139 4.22 -7.98 -3.22
CA LEU A 139 5.20 -8.51 -4.17
C LEU A 139 4.70 -9.80 -4.82
N ARG A 140 4.16 -10.73 -4.05
CA ARG A 140 3.65 -11.99 -4.58
C ARG A 140 2.50 -11.78 -5.57
N VAL A 141 1.62 -10.81 -5.31
CA VAL A 141 0.55 -10.41 -6.24
C VAL A 141 1.13 -9.95 -7.57
N VAL A 142 2.10 -9.04 -7.56
CA VAL A 142 2.67 -8.47 -8.79
C VAL A 142 3.64 -9.41 -9.50
N ASP A 143 4.33 -10.29 -8.78
CA ASP A 143 5.32 -11.21 -9.35
C ASP A 143 4.71 -12.53 -9.82
N LEU A 144 3.58 -12.95 -9.23
CA LEU A 144 3.06 -14.30 -9.46
C LEU A 144 1.56 -14.37 -9.72
N LEU A 145 0.71 -13.70 -8.90
CA LEU A 145 -0.72 -14.03 -8.87
C LEU A 145 -1.53 -13.33 -9.96
N GLU A 146 -1.12 -12.16 -10.42
CA GLU A 146 -1.77 -11.47 -11.53
C GLU A 146 -1.42 -12.11 -12.89
N HIS A 147 -2.17 -11.76 -13.92
CA HIS A 147 -2.03 -12.30 -15.29
C HIS A 147 -2.00 -13.84 -15.33
N ASP A 148 -2.98 -14.45 -14.65
CA ASP A 148 -3.18 -15.91 -14.64
C ASP A 148 -1.95 -16.73 -14.18
N GLY A 149 -1.12 -16.14 -13.32
CA GLY A 149 0.05 -16.76 -12.71
C GLY A 149 1.38 -16.36 -13.36
N GLU A 150 1.38 -15.45 -14.31
CA GLU A 150 2.59 -14.95 -14.97
C GLU A 150 3.21 -13.73 -14.28
N GLY A 151 2.42 -13.03 -13.46
CA GLY A 151 2.81 -11.79 -12.82
C GLY A 151 2.93 -10.61 -13.79
N LEU A 152 3.23 -9.42 -13.26
CA LEU A 152 3.28 -8.17 -14.02
C LEU A 152 4.64 -7.89 -14.66
N ASN A 153 5.69 -8.59 -14.25
CA ASN A 153 7.06 -8.36 -14.69
C ASN A 153 7.48 -6.89 -14.50
N LEU A 154 7.33 -6.36 -13.27
CA LEU A 154 7.67 -4.98 -12.93
C LEU A 154 9.18 -4.79 -12.86
N THR A 155 9.63 -3.53 -12.94
CA THR A 155 11.03 -3.16 -12.76
C THR A 155 11.49 -3.43 -11.34
N HIS A 156 12.80 -3.61 -11.16
CA HIS A 156 13.41 -3.82 -9.87
C HIS A 156 13.10 -2.69 -8.89
N GLU A 157 13.12 -1.45 -9.35
CA GLU A 157 12.89 -0.25 -8.53
C GLU A 157 11.47 -0.21 -7.96
N VAL A 158 10.46 -0.56 -8.75
CA VAL A 158 9.06 -0.65 -8.28
C VAL A 158 8.91 -1.77 -7.26
N ARG A 159 9.49 -2.95 -7.52
CA ARG A 159 9.46 -4.10 -6.61
C ARG A 159 10.15 -3.81 -5.28
N ASP A 160 11.31 -3.16 -5.32
CA ASP A 160 12.05 -2.72 -4.14
C ASP A 160 11.24 -1.74 -3.29
N GLY A 161 10.61 -0.74 -3.92
CA GLY A 161 9.72 0.18 -3.24
C GLY A 161 8.52 -0.51 -2.57
N ILE A 162 7.89 -1.48 -3.25
CA ILE A 162 6.80 -2.30 -2.69
C ILE A 162 7.30 -3.10 -1.46
N ALA A 163 8.48 -3.71 -1.54
CA ALA A 163 9.04 -4.51 -0.44
C ALA A 163 9.27 -3.71 0.84
N HIS A 164 9.70 -2.45 0.69
CA HIS A 164 10.18 -1.62 1.81
C HIS A 164 9.22 -0.52 2.24
N HIS A 165 7.97 -0.49 1.71
CA HIS A 165 6.99 0.54 2.12
C HIS A 165 6.49 0.34 3.54
N SER A 166 6.33 -0.90 3.98
CA SER A 166 5.72 -1.23 5.26
C SER A 166 6.60 -0.84 6.45
N LYS A 167 5.96 -0.46 7.53
CA LYS A 167 6.58 -0.01 8.77
C LYS A 167 6.28 -1.03 9.85
N GLU A 168 7.30 -1.47 10.55
CA GLU A 168 7.09 -2.19 11.79
C GLU A 168 6.52 -1.26 12.88
N ARG A 169 5.98 -1.83 13.96
CA ARG A 169 5.33 -1.10 15.07
C ARG A 169 6.20 -0.04 15.77
N ARG A 170 7.46 0.14 15.37
CA ARG A 170 8.50 0.91 16.11
C ARG A 170 8.66 2.37 15.74
N GLY A 171 7.97 2.91 14.73
CA GLY A 171 8.07 4.34 14.35
C GLY A 171 8.32 4.55 12.84
N ILE A 172 8.18 5.82 12.41
CA ILE A 172 8.31 6.20 10.99
C ILE A 172 9.75 6.03 10.49
N GLU A 173 10.73 6.30 11.37
CA GLU A 173 12.17 6.27 11.05
C GLU A 173 12.83 4.90 11.29
N VAL A 174 12.15 3.96 11.94
CA VAL A 174 12.77 2.68 12.27
C VAL A 174 12.48 1.69 11.16
N ALA A 175 13.52 1.32 10.42
CA ALA A 175 13.46 0.29 9.41
C ALA A 175 13.59 -1.10 10.04
N GLY A 176 12.49 -1.84 10.17
CA GLY A 176 12.57 -3.24 10.55
C GLY A 176 13.15 -4.11 9.43
N ARG A 177 12.83 -3.76 8.17
CA ARG A 177 13.27 -4.46 6.95
C ARG A 177 14.16 -3.61 6.04
N GLY A 178 14.73 -2.52 6.54
CA GLY A 178 15.47 -1.54 5.73
C GLY A 178 14.57 -0.49 5.07
N PHE A 179 15.18 0.38 4.30
CA PHE A 179 14.50 1.35 3.45
C PHE A 179 14.68 0.95 1.99
N ALA A 180 13.83 1.46 1.11
CA ALA A 180 13.99 1.29 -0.32
C ALA A 180 15.33 1.89 -0.80
N HIS A 181 15.93 1.27 -1.80
CA HIS A 181 17.19 1.69 -2.38
C HIS A 181 17.05 2.88 -3.34
N THR A 182 15.84 3.33 -3.59
CA THR A 182 15.54 4.55 -4.33
C THR A 182 14.92 5.60 -3.41
N VAL A 183 15.22 6.87 -3.66
CA VAL A 183 14.62 7.98 -2.90
C VAL A 183 13.11 8.01 -3.09
N GLU A 184 12.62 7.67 -4.27
CA GLU A 184 11.20 7.55 -4.61
C GLU A 184 10.49 6.49 -3.76
N GLY A 185 11.13 5.36 -3.49
CA GLY A 185 10.60 4.34 -2.58
C GLY A 185 10.55 4.80 -1.13
N GLN A 186 11.54 5.60 -0.69
CA GLN A 186 11.53 6.23 0.64
C GLN A 186 10.40 7.26 0.76
N ILE A 187 10.14 8.04 -0.30
CA ILE A 187 8.98 8.96 -0.37
C ILE A 187 7.67 8.19 -0.24
N ALA A 188 7.50 7.08 -0.95
CA ALA A 188 6.28 6.29 -0.90
C ALA A 188 5.96 5.84 0.54
N ARG A 189 6.96 5.38 1.29
CA ARG A 189 6.84 5.02 2.70
C ARG A 189 6.47 6.20 3.60
N LEU A 190 7.05 7.38 3.39
CA LEU A 190 6.73 8.58 4.16
C LEU A 190 5.32 9.07 3.85
N ALA A 191 4.95 9.13 2.57
CA ALA A 191 3.63 9.55 2.10
C ALA A 191 2.51 8.65 2.64
N ASP A 192 2.74 7.31 2.66
CA ASP A 192 1.82 6.38 3.30
C ASP A 192 1.63 6.71 4.80
N SER A 193 2.71 7.08 5.53
CA SER A 193 2.60 7.52 6.93
C SER A 193 1.75 8.76 7.08
N ILE A 194 1.98 9.77 6.24
CA ILE A 194 1.26 11.05 6.27
C ILE A 194 -0.22 10.81 5.98
N ALA A 195 -0.52 10.04 4.93
CA ALA A 195 -1.89 9.74 4.54
C ALA A 195 -2.64 9.03 5.66
N TYR A 196 -2.11 7.87 6.13
CA TYR A 196 -2.85 7.03 7.06
C TYR A 196 -3.13 7.73 8.39
N LEU A 197 -2.16 8.48 8.97
CA LEU A 197 -2.38 9.19 10.22
C LEU A 197 -3.49 10.24 10.12
N ASN A 198 -3.58 10.90 8.98
CA ASN A 198 -4.52 11.98 8.79
C ASN A 198 -5.93 11.50 8.46
N HIS A 199 -6.08 10.50 7.58
CA HIS A 199 -7.44 9.98 7.31
C HIS A 199 -7.98 9.14 8.47
N ASP A 200 -7.14 8.37 9.20
CA ASP A 200 -7.59 7.58 10.36
C ASP A 200 -8.09 8.48 11.49
N LEU A 201 -7.40 9.59 11.75
CA LEU A 201 -7.90 10.59 12.69
C LEU A 201 -9.24 11.16 12.22
N GLY A 202 -9.36 11.51 10.94
CA GLY A 202 -10.59 12.02 10.37
C GLY A 202 -11.75 11.03 10.43
N ASP A 203 -11.48 9.76 10.15
CA ASP A 203 -12.46 8.68 10.22
C ASP A 203 -12.89 8.41 11.68
N ALA A 204 -11.94 8.40 12.63
CA ALA A 204 -12.24 8.24 14.05
C ALA A 204 -13.12 9.38 14.60
N VAL A 205 -12.90 10.62 14.17
CA VAL A 205 -13.74 11.77 14.54
C VAL A 205 -15.13 11.63 13.90
N ARG A 206 -15.23 11.27 12.62
CA ARG A 206 -16.52 11.03 11.95
C ARG A 206 -17.31 9.89 12.58
N ALA A 207 -16.62 8.85 13.02
CA ALA A 207 -17.22 7.72 13.74
C ALA A 207 -17.68 8.07 15.19
N GLY A 208 -17.35 9.27 15.68
CA GLY A 208 -17.65 9.67 17.07
C GLY A 208 -16.80 8.91 18.10
N ILE A 209 -15.70 8.27 17.69
CA ILE A 209 -14.75 7.56 18.56
C ILE A 209 -13.85 8.57 19.27
N LEU A 210 -13.50 9.64 18.56
CA LEU A 210 -12.69 10.75 19.05
C LEU A 210 -13.40 12.08 18.80
N SER A 211 -13.04 13.07 19.60
CA SER A 211 -13.31 14.48 19.30
C SER A 211 -11.99 15.20 18.95
N GLU A 212 -12.07 16.26 18.14
CA GLU A 212 -10.87 17.05 17.77
C GLU A 212 -10.15 17.63 19.00
N GLY A 213 -10.87 17.91 20.09
CA GLY A 213 -10.31 18.43 21.33
C GLY A 213 -9.47 17.42 22.13
N GLU A 214 -9.54 16.12 21.82
CA GLU A 214 -8.76 15.08 22.49
C GLU A 214 -7.37 14.89 21.86
N VAL A 215 -7.13 15.46 20.67
CA VAL A 215 -5.83 15.39 20.00
C VAL A 215 -4.77 16.06 20.89
N PRO A 216 -3.61 15.42 21.15
CA PRO A 216 -2.58 15.98 22.02
C PRO A 216 -2.20 17.40 21.60
N SER A 217 -2.04 18.29 22.57
CA SER A 217 -1.73 19.71 22.33
C SER A 217 -0.46 19.91 21.51
N LEU A 218 0.55 19.07 21.70
CA LEU A 218 1.78 19.07 20.88
C LEU A 218 1.45 18.86 19.40
N CYS A 219 0.58 17.89 19.08
CA CYS A 219 0.18 17.61 17.71
C CYS A 219 -0.60 18.78 17.11
N ALA A 220 -1.60 19.31 17.83
CA ALA A 220 -2.40 20.44 17.37
C ALA A 220 -1.55 21.72 17.15
N ALA A 221 -0.61 21.99 18.06
CA ALA A 221 0.28 23.18 17.98
C ALA A 221 1.34 23.07 16.87
N THR A 222 1.82 21.85 16.57
CA THR A 222 2.90 21.64 15.59
C THR A 222 2.36 21.32 14.21
N LEU A 223 1.38 20.44 14.10
CA LEU A 223 0.87 19.95 12.83
C LEU A 223 -0.37 20.70 12.34
N GLY A 224 -1.07 21.39 13.24
CA GLY A 224 -2.33 22.04 12.96
C GLY A 224 -3.56 21.22 13.41
N THR A 225 -4.72 21.88 13.44
CA THR A 225 -5.96 21.29 13.95
C THR A 225 -6.82 20.67 12.86
N ARG A 226 -6.69 21.10 11.60
CA ARG A 226 -7.48 20.61 10.47
C ARG A 226 -6.70 19.59 9.66
N HIS A 227 -7.40 18.63 9.06
CA HIS A 227 -6.80 17.62 8.16
C HIS A 227 -5.83 18.22 7.13
N ALA A 228 -6.31 19.20 6.35
CA ALA A 228 -5.48 19.84 5.33
C ALA A 228 -4.23 20.53 5.89
N GLN A 229 -4.35 21.18 7.07
CA GLN A 229 -3.19 21.81 7.72
C GLN A 229 -2.15 20.78 8.15
N ARG A 230 -2.58 19.66 8.71
CA ARG A 230 -1.65 18.59 9.13
C ARG A 230 -0.91 18.00 7.94
N VAL A 231 -1.62 17.68 6.87
CA VAL A 231 -0.99 17.17 5.64
C VAL A 231 -0.01 18.19 5.07
N ASP A 232 -0.44 19.43 4.93
CA ASP A 232 0.39 20.53 4.40
C ASP A 232 1.66 20.75 5.23
N THR A 233 1.52 20.80 6.56
CA THR A 233 2.67 20.95 7.49
C THR A 233 3.66 19.81 7.31
N MET A 234 3.18 18.56 7.30
CA MET A 234 4.07 17.39 7.16
C MET A 234 4.75 17.34 5.77
N VAL A 235 4.03 17.70 4.72
CA VAL A 235 4.56 17.70 3.35
C VAL A 235 5.60 18.82 3.17
N CYS A 236 5.29 20.03 3.61
CA CYS A 236 6.24 21.15 3.54
C CYS A 236 7.50 20.89 4.36
N ASP A 237 7.34 20.38 5.59
CA ASP A 237 8.46 20.04 6.46
C ASP A 237 9.34 18.92 5.85
N ALA A 238 8.72 17.90 5.25
CA ALA A 238 9.45 16.84 4.57
C ALA A 238 10.28 17.37 3.39
N ILE A 239 9.74 18.29 2.60
CA ILE A 239 10.44 18.94 1.50
C ILE A 239 11.64 19.74 2.03
N ASP A 240 11.39 20.63 2.98
CA ASP A 240 12.43 21.51 3.53
C ASP A 240 13.56 20.72 4.20
N TYR A 241 13.19 19.70 5.00
CA TYR A 241 14.15 18.86 5.73
C TYR A 241 15.00 17.99 4.79
N SER A 242 14.43 17.50 3.70
CA SER A 242 15.11 16.57 2.80
C SER A 242 15.81 17.25 1.62
N TRP A 243 15.61 18.55 1.40
CA TRP A 243 16.02 19.27 0.21
C TRP A 243 17.51 19.09 -0.16
N ASP A 244 18.39 19.35 0.81
CA ASP A 244 19.83 19.23 0.59
C ASP A 244 20.29 17.79 0.54
N MET A 245 19.66 16.91 1.32
CA MET A 245 20.01 15.49 1.36
C MET A 245 19.74 14.77 0.02
N VAL A 246 18.66 15.15 -0.67
CA VAL A 246 18.33 14.57 -1.98
C VAL A 246 18.87 15.40 -3.15
N ARG A 247 19.67 16.45 -2.89
CA ARG A 247 20.23 17.34 -3.91
C ARG A 247 19.16 17.88 -4.87
N ALA A 248 18.02 18.29 -4.33
CA ALA A 248 16.86 18.69 -5.12
C ALA A 248 17.12 19.90 -6.04
N GLY A 249 18.01 20.81 -5.63
CA GLY A 249 18.43 21.97 -6.42
C GLY A 249 19.48 21.71 -7.49
N GLU A 250 20.02 20.49 -7.56
CA GLU A 250 21.03 20.11 -8.55
C GLU A 250 20.37 19.44 -9.76
N ALA A 251 20.91 19.70 -10.96
CA ALA A 251 20.50 19.02 -12.18
C ALA A 251 21.62 18.09 -12.67
N SER A 252 21.23 16.95 -13.23
CA SER A 252 22.19 15.95 -13.70
C SER A 252 22.33 15.95 -15.24
N GLU A 253 22.33 17.12 -15.88
CA GLU A 253 22.22 17.31 -17.34
C GLU A 253 23.08 16.40 -18.22
N SER A 254 24.18 15.85 -17.66
CA SER A 254 25.10 14.96 -18.36
C SER A 254 25.53 13.75 -17.53
N GLN A 255 24.70 13.29 -16.59
CA GLN A 255 25.01 12.15 -15.75
C GLN A 255 25.24 10.89 -16.59
N THR A 256 26.43 10.31 -16.48
CA THR A 256 26.71 9.03 -17.13
C THR A 256 26.08 7.86 -16.35
N ARG A 257 26.02 6.68 -16.97
CA ARG A 257 25.58 5.46 -16.27
C ARG A 257 26.42 5.18 -15.02
N GLN A 258 27.72 5.40 -15.08
CA GLN A 258 28.63 5.18 -13.96
C GLN A 258 28.34 6.15 -12.80
N ASP A 259 28.13 7.45 -13.09
CA ASP A 259 27.77 8.46 -12.08
C ASP A 259 26.44 8.12 -11.42
N TYR A 260 25.45 7.67 -12.22
CA TYR A 260 24.17 7.23 -11.71
C TYR A 260 24.29 6.00 -10.79
N ASP A 261 25.02 4.97 -11.20
CA ASP A 261 25.22 3.76 -10.40
C ASP A 261 25.93 4.09 -9.07
N GLN A 262 26.85 5.05 -9.06
CA GLN A 262 27.49 5.55 -7.83
C GLN A 262 26.49 6.29 -6.93
N SER A 263 25.67 7.16 -7.49
CA SER A 263 24.62 7.88 -6.75
C SER A 263 23.60 6.91 -6.14
N LEU A 264 23.19 5.90 -6.91
CA LEU A 264 22.26 4.88 -6.43
C LEU A 264 22.88 4.01 -5.32
N ALA A 265 24.16 3.69 -5.40
CA ALA A 265 24.89 2.97 -4.35
C ALA A 265 24.97 3.79 -3.04
N GLU A 266 25.12 5.12 -3.13
CA GLU A 266 25.08 6.03 -1.97
C GLU A 266 23.70 5.96 -1.26
N VAL A 267 22.61 6.02 -2.04
CA VAL A 267 21.23 5.91 -1.50
C VAL A 267 21.01 4.55 -0.85
N ALA A 268 21.40 3.46 -1.54
CA ALA A 268 21.25 2.10 -1.06
C ALA A 268 22.05 1.85 0.22
N GLY A 269 23.30 2.31 0.29
CA GLY A 269 24.15 2.18 1.48
C GLY A 269 23.56 2.91 2.68
N GLY A 270 23.03 4.12 2.50
CA GLY A 270 22.31 4.84 3.55
C GLY A 270 21.04 4.11 4.01
N ALA A 271 20.31 3.53 3.07
CA ALA A 271 19.09 2.77 3.36
C ALA A 271 19.37 1.49 4.16
N GLU A 272 20.43 0.74 3.81
CA GLU A 272 20.88 -0.46 4.54
C GLU A 272 21.35 -0.12 5.96
N GLU A 273 22.00 1.03 6.15
CA GLU A 273 22.42 1.53 7.46
C GLU A 273 21.26 2.16 8.28
N GLY A 274 20.04 2.14 7.76
CA GLY A 274 18.86 2.70 8.42
C GLY A 274 18.80 4.25 8.40
N ARG A 275 19.49 4.89 7.46
CA ARG A 275 19.54 6.36 7.28
C ARG A 275 18.86 6.75 5.96
N PRO A 276 17.55 6.99 5.96
CA PRO A 276 16.85 7.45 4.76
C PRO A 276 17.25 8.89 4.42
N LEU A 277 17.18 9.23 3.14
CA LEU A 277 17.41 10.60 2.66
C LEU A 277 16.15 11.48 2.73
N VAL A 278 14.99 10.87 2.96
CA VAL A 278 13.72 11.57 3.09
C VAL A 278 13.14 11.34 4.47
N GLY A 279 12.75 12.43 5.13
CA GLY A 279 12.22 12.36 6.49
C GLY A 279 11.50 13.63 6.91
N LEU A 280 11.23 13.73 8.20
CA LEU A 280 10.66 14.92 8.85
C LEU A 280 11.69 15.53 9.79
N SER A 281 11.61 16.85 9.97
CA SER A 281 12.44 17.53 11.00
C SER A 281 12.15 16.94 12.39
N PRO A 282 13.10 16.97 13.33
CA PRO A 282 12.92 16.40 14.67
C PRO A 282 11.64 16.87 15.37
N ARG A 283 11.28 18.14 15.21
CA ARG A 283 10.08 18.73 15.81
C ARG A 283 8.80 18.14 15.22
N VAL A 284 8.70 18.07 13.90
CA VAL A 284 7.49 17.54 13.22
C VAL A 284 7.40 16.03 13.39
N LEU A 285 8.54 15.34 13.39
CA LEU A 285 8.61 13.91 13.65
C LEU A 285 8.13 13.56 15.07
N GLU A 286 8.54 14.31 16.10
CA GLU A 286 8.07 14.12 17.48
C GLU A 286 6.53 14.23 17.55
N ALA A 287 5.98 15.31 16.98
CA ALA A 287 4.53 15.52 16.95
C ALA A 287 3.80 14.42 16.14
N THR A 288 4.39 13.96 15.03
CA THR A 288 3.84 12.89 14.21
C THR A 288 3.85 11.56 14.96
N ASN A 289 4.92 11.23 15.66
CA ASN A 289 5.01 10.03 16.49
C ASN A 289 4.05 10.09 17.68
N ALA A 290 3.86 11.27 18.29
CA ALA A 290 2.85 11.46 19.34
C ALA A 290 1.42 11.25 18.81
N LEU A 291 1.10 11.74 17.62
CA LEU A 291 -0.19 11.50 16.97
C LEU A 291 -0.41 10.00 16.68
N ARG A 292 0.62 9.32 16.20
CA ARG A 292 0.59 7.88 15.94
C ARG A 292 0.33 7.08 17.22
N ALA A 293 1.05 7.39 18.30
CA ALA A 293 0.87 6.73 19.59
C ALA A 293 -0.56 6.95 20.14
N PHE A 294 -1.08 8.17 20.00
CA PHE A 294 -2.43 8.52 20.39
C PHE A 294 -3.48 7.72 19.62
N LEU A 295 -3.37 7.63 18.29
CA LEU A 295 -4.27 6.83 17.47
C LEU A 295 -4.16 5.34 17.81
N PHE A 296 -2.94 4.85 18.07
CA PHE A 296 -2.75 3.45 18.45
C PHE A 296 -3.51 3.08 19.71
N GLU A 297 -3.44 3.88 20.76
CA GLU A 297 -4.13 3.62 22.02
C GLU A 297 -5.65 3.81 21.91
N ARG A 298 -6.09 4.93 21.30
CA ARG A 298 -7.48 5.35 21.34
C ARG A 298 -8.34 4.76 20.22
N VAL A 299 -7.74 4.47 19.07
CA VAL A 299 -8.47 4.01 17.88
C VAL A 299 -8.26 2.53 17.63
N TYR A 300 -7.02 2.03 17.72
CA TYR A 300 -6.75 0.62 17.37
C TYR A 300 -6.85 -0.33 18.58
N ARG A 301 -6.46 0.14 19.78
CA ARG A 301 -6.46 -0.72 20.98
C ARG A 301 -7.78 -0.71 21.75
N GLU A 302 -8.40 0.46 21.89
CA GLU A 302 -9.63 0.67 22.68
C GLU A 302 -10.90 0.82 21.84
N SER A 303 -10.83 0.50 20.54
CA SER A 303 -11.92 0.72 19.59
C SER A 303 -13.24 0.07 20.00
N PRO A 304 -14.36 0.79 19.90
CA PRO A 304 -15.71 0.20 19.96
C PRO A 304 -15.96 -0.87 18.88
N ALA A 305 -15.12 -0.93 17.84
CA ALA A 305 -15.19 -1.94 16.78
C ALA A 305 -14.62 -3.33 17.18
N LYS A 306 -13.99 -3.48 18.35
CA LYS A 306 -13.43 -4.76 18.80
C LYS A 306 -14.37 -5.97 18.77
N PRO A 307 -15.68 -5.85 19.10
CA PRO A 307 -16.59 -6.97 18.95
C PRO A 307 -16.70 -7.45 17.51
N GLU A 308 -16.68 -6.52 16.54
CA GLU A 308 -16.72 -6.86 15.12
C GLU A 308 -15.40 -7.45 14.63
N GLU A 309 -14.25 -6.96 15.11
CA GLU A 309 -12.93 -7.55 14.83
C GLU A 309 -12.86 -9.02 15.26
N LYS A 310 -13.40 -9.37 16.43
CA LYS A 310 -13.46 -10.77 16.88
C LYS A 310 -14.32 -11.65 15.97
N LYS A 311 -15.41 -11.10 15.43
CA LYS A 311 -16.25 -11.82 14.46
C LYS A 311 -15.49 -12.05 13.16
N VAL A 312 -14.78 -11.03 12.68
CA VAL A 312 -13.92 -11.09 11.50
C VAL A 312 -12.81 -12.12 11.69
N GLN A 313 -12.13 -12.09 12.84
CA GLN A 313 -11.11 -13.08 13.16
C GLN A 313 -11.66 -14.50 13.10
N GLY A 314 -12.80 -14.77 13.77
CA GLY A 314 -13.45 -16.08 13.72
C GLY A 314 -13.92 -16.50 12.33
N LEU A 315 -14.31 -15.53 11.48
CA LEU A 315 -14.65 -15.77 10.08
C LEU A 315 -13.41 -16.19 9.28
N MET A 316 -12.33 -15.43 9.38
CA MET A 316 -11.08 -15.70 8.65
C MET A 316 -10.44 -17.02 9.08
N GLU A 317 -10.42 -17.33 10.39
CA GLU A 317 -9.92 -18.60 10.92
C GLU A 317 -10.68 -19.81 10.34
N ARG A 318 -12.02 -19.73 10.31
CA ARG A 318 -12.85 -20.82 9.74
C ARG A 318 -12.64 -20.99 8.25
N LEU A 319 -12.53 -19.90 7.50
CA LEU A 319 -12.23 -19.97 6.05
C LEU A 319 -10.85 -20.60 5.82
N TYR A 320 -9.84 -20.17 6.58
CA TYR A 320 -8.49 -20.75 6.48
C TYR A 320 -8.48 -22.27 6.71
N HIS A 321 -9.05 -22.72 7.82
CA HIS A 321 -9.12 -24.14 8.14
C HIS A 321 -9.96 -24.94 7.15
N HIS A 322 -11.05 -24.34 6.62
CA HIS A 322 -11.88 -24.98 5.61
C HIS A 322 -11.07 -25.27 4.33
N PHE A 323 -10.38 -24.25 3.79
CA PHE A 323 -9.64 -24.40 2.55
C PHE A 323 -8.35 -25.20 2.71
N CYS A 324 -7.72 -25.20 3.88
CA CYS A 324 -6.62 -26.14 4.18
C CYS A 324 -7.11 -27.60 4.18
N ALA A 325 -8.28 -27.85 4.76
CA ALA A 325 -8.87 -29.20 4.77
C ALA A 325 -9.49 -29.63 3.42
N ARG A 326 -9.93 -28.68 2.61
CA ARG A 326 -10.62 -28.89 1.33
C ARG A 326 -10.08 -27.96 0.23
N PRO A 327 -8.85 -28.15 -0.22
CA PRO A 327 -8.26 -27.28 -1.25
C PRO A 327 -9.02 -27.26 -2.57
N LEU A 328 -9.79 -28.31 -2.87
CA LEU A 328 -10.60 -28.41 -4.08
C LEU A 328 -11.79 -27.44 -4.11
N ASP A 329 -12.19 -26.90 -2.97
CA ASP A 329 -13.26 -25.90 -2.87
C ASP A 329 -12.76 -24.49 -3.28
N MET A 330 -11.45 -24.27 -3.40
CA MET A 330 -10.91 -23.03 -3.95
C MET A 330 -11.12 -22.96 -5.49
N PRO A 331 -11.25 -21.75 -6.07
CA PRO A 331 -11.25 -21.56 -7.51
C PRO A 331 -10.01 -22.15 -8.19
N VAL A 332 -10.16 -22.60 -9.45
CA VAL A 332 -9.10 -23.32 -10.18
C VAL A 332 -7.81 -22.51 -10.30
N GLU A 333 -7.92 -21.20 -10.48
CA GLU A 333 -6.78 -20.28 -10.58
C GLU A 333 -5.89 -20.30 -9.33
N PHE A 334 -6.45 -20.44 -8.13
CA PHE A 334 -5.71 -20.51 -6.87
C PHE A 334 -5.20 -21.93 -6.53
N ARG A 335 -5.65 -22.94 -7.26
CA ARG A 335 -5.16 -24.32 -7.11
C ARG A 335 -3.94 -24.61 -7.96
N ARG A 336 -3.61 -23.75 -8.92
CA ARG A 336 -2.40 -23.87 -9.72
C ARG A 336 -1.19 -23.65 -8.82
N ASN A 337 -0.31 -24.63 -8.80
CA ASN A 337 0.89 -24.64 -7.95
C ASN A 337 2.15 -24.94 -8.77
N PRO A 338 2.55 -24.07 -9.70
CA PRO A 338 3.69 -24.32 -10.57
C PRO A 338 5.03 -24.37 -9.81
N ARG A 339 5.07 -23.81 -8.59
CA ARG A 339 6.28 -23.76 -7.76
C ARG A 339 6.36 -24.86 -6.70
N GLY A 340 5.34 -25.72 -6.58
CA GLY A 340 5.29 -26.79 -5.59
C GLY A 340 5.24 -26.29 -4.14
N GLU A 341 4.61 -25.13 -3.91
CA GLU A 341 4.48 -24.49 -2.59
C GLU A 341 3.52 -25.28 -1.68
N ALA A 342 3.61 -25.04 -0.36
CA ALA A 342 2.70 -25.65 0.59
C ALA A 342 1.24 -25.26 0.32
N PRO A 343 0.27 -26.17 0.48
CA PRO A 343 -1.14 -25.85 0.25
C PRO A 343 -1.62 -24.65 1.08
N GLU A 344 -1.11 -24.47 2.27
CA GLU A 344 -1.42 -23.36 3.17
C GLU A 344 -1.04 -22.01 2.56
N ARG A 345 0.05 -21.95 1.77
CA ARG A 345 0.45 -20.74 1.06
C ARG A 345 -0.59 -20.34 0.00
N LEU A 346 -1.11 -21.33 -0.75
CA LEU A 346 -2.17 -21.11 -1.75
C LEU A 346 -3.47 -20.65 -1.09
N VAL A 347 -3.78 -21.17 0.10
CA VAL A 347 -4.93 -20.70 0.91
C VAL A 347 -4.74 -19.24 1.32
N CYS A 348 -3.54 -18.87 1.78
CA CYS A 348 -3.23 -17.46 2.08
C CYS A 348 -3.40 -16.56 0.85
N ASP A 349 -2.94 -16.98 -0.33
CA ASP A 349 -3.10 -16.23 -1.57
C ASP A 349 -4.58 -16.02 -1.92
N TYR A 350 -5.38 -17.05 -1.78
CA TYR A 350 -6.82 -16.97 -2.05
C TYR A 350 -7.53 -16.06 -1.06
N LEU A 351 -7.31 -16.25 0.24
CA LEU A 351 -7.95 -15.44 1.27
C LEU A 351 -7.51 -13.97 1.21
N ALA A 352 -6.21 -13.72 1.06
CA ALA A 352 -5.70 -12.35 0.90
C ALA A 352 -6.24 -11.66 -0.37
N GLY A 353 -6.50 -12.44 -1.43
CA GLY A 353 -7.12 -11.94 -2.66
C GLY A 353 -8.60 -11.59 -2.55
N MET A 354 -9.30 -11.95 -1.49
CA MET A 354 -10.72 -11.63 -1.31
C MET A 354 -10.95 -10.15 -0.99
N THR A 355 -12.15 -9.68 -1.32
CA THR A 355 -12.71 -8.44 -0.73
C THR A 355 -13.46 -8.78 0.55
N ASP A 356 -13.74 -7.79 1.38
CA ASP A 356 -14.49 -7.98 2.64
C ASP A 356 -15.86 -8.61 2.37
N VAL A 357 -16.58 -8.05 1.39
CA VAL A 357 -17.91 -8.55 1.00
C VAL A 357 -17.84 -9.98 0.50
N TYR A 358 -16.84 -10.30 -0.34
CA TYR A 358 -16.67 -11.66 -0.87
C TYR A 358 -16.32 -12.67 0.21
N ALA A 359 -15.46 -12.31 1.16
CA ALA A 359 -15.12 -13.18 2.30
C ALA A 359 -16.36 -13.51 3.15
N VAL A 360 -17.21 -12.51 3.43
CA VAL A 360 -18.50 -12.74 4.13
C VAL A 360 -19.42 -13.63 3.32
N GLN A 361 -19.54 -13.39 2.01
CA GLN A 361 -20.38 -14.21 1.13
C GLN A 361 -19.93 -15.67 1.11
N VAL A 362 -18.64 -15.92 0.94
CA VAL A 362 -18.07 -17.29 0.96
C VAL A 362 -18.32 -17.96 2.32
N PHE A 363 -18.16 -17.22 3.41
CA PHE A 363 -18.46 -17.72 4.75
C PHE A 363 -19.94 -18.11 4.90
N GLN A 364 -20.85 -17.27 4.44
CA GLN A 364 -22.29 -17.55 4.46
C GLN A 364 -22.63 -18.78 3.64
N ASP A 365 -22.09 -18.91 2.44
CA ASP A 365 -22.33 -20.05 1.56
C ASP A 365 -21.85 -21.38 2.15
N LEU A 366 -20.77 -21.36 2.97
CA LEU A 366 -20.19 -22.55 3.58
C LEU A 366 -20.85 -22.95 4.91
N TYR A 367 -21.27 -21.97 5.70
CA TYR A 367 -21.60 -22.19 7.13
C TYR A 367 -23.03 -21.83 7.49
N LEU A 368 -23.74 -21.05 6.67
CA LEU A 368 -25.15 -20.71 6.92
C LEU A 368 -26.08 -21.49 6.02
N PRO A 369 -27.24 -21.96 6.54
CA PRO A 369 -28.25 -22.56 5.70
C PRO A 369 -28.72 -21.56 4.64
N ARG A 370 -28.82 -21.99 3.38
CA ARG A 370 -29.40 -21.16 2.32
C ARG A 370 -30.90 -21.05 2.55
N GLU A 371 -31.45 -19.85 2.54
CA GLU A 371 -32.88 -19.66 2.45
C GLU A 371 -33.37 -20.34 1.15
N ARG A 372 -34.31 -21.28 1.27
CA ARG A 372 -34.94 -21.86 0.08
C ARG A 372 -35.77 -20.77 -0.59
N PRO A 373 -35.63 -20.51 -1.89
CA PRO A 373 -36.59 -19.67 -2.61
C PRO A 373 -37.96 -20.35 -2.50
N GLY A 374 -38.89 -19.76 -1.77
CA GLY A 374 -40.28 -20.26 -1.70
C GLY A 374 -40.90 -20.41 -0.33
N TYR A 375 -40.22 -20.15 0.80
CA TYR A 375 -40.92 -19.95 2.08
C TYR A 375 -41.12 -18.45 2.36
N GLY A 376 -41.80 -17.76 1.45
CA GLY A 376 -42.54 -16.59 1.81
C GLY A 376 -43.67 -17.05 2.74
N LEU A 377 -43.77 -16.45 3.92
CA LEU A 377 -44.95 -16.59 4.77
C LEU A 377 -46.14 -16.24 3.86
N SER A 378 -46.94 -17.26 3.54
CA SER A 378 -48.19 -17.04 2.83
C SER A 378 -48.96 -15.98 3.61
N GLU A 379 -49.31 -14.90 2.94
CA GLU A 379 -50.33 -13.96 3.42
C GLU A 379 -51.49 -14.81 3.94
N GLY A 380 -51.91 -14.51 5.18
CA GLY A 380 -53.02 -15.19 5.80
C GLY A 380 -54.26 -15.03 4.92
N PRO A 381 -55.27 -15.93 5.07
CA PRO A 381 -56.46 -15.86 4.25
C PRO A 381 -57.12 -14.51 4.39
N PRO A 382 -57.72 -13.99 3.31
CA PRO A 382 -58.45 -12.72 3.37
C PRO A 382 -59.54 -12.81 4.44
N ALA A 383 -59.62 -11.81 5.30
CA ALA A 383 -60.69 -11.66 6.24
C ALA A 383 -61.98 -11.41 5.46
N ASP A 384 -63.00 -12.30 5.68
CA ASP A 384 -64.38 -12.11 5.22
C ASP A 384 -65.06 -10.92 5.94
#